data_53f7c8c58ed6abec3d531f6a669fcacc
#
_entry.id   53f7c8c58ed6abec3d531f6a669fcacc
#
_cell.length_a   1.000
_cell.length_b   1.000
_cell.length_c   1.000
_cell.angle_alpha   90.00
_cell.angle_beta   90.00
_cell.angle_gamma   90.00
#
_symmetry.space_group_name_H-M   'P 1'
#
loop_
_entity.id
_entity.type
_entity.pdbx_description
1 polymer ?
#
loop_
_entity_poly.entity_id
_entity_poly.type
_entity_poly.pdbx_seq_one_letter_code
_entity_poly.pdbx_strand_id
1 'polypeptide(L)'
;MEDGDFRRRPPLWTSYFSPEEVCFLTTVHTLASGSSGNALLLSCGESYILLDAGISCRRITAALRELGLELGSLTAILITHTHADHISGLQTLLKRCAAPVFTTERAARELSWRLPGAETRLDALDFGIPQSIGEFAVTAFPTSHDAPGSCGFRLDAAGGAVGVLTDTGYVTDEAADILEGVDLAVLEANHDIETLRSGPYPYYLKQRILGAQGHLSNEDAARFAAV
;
A
#
# COMPACT_ATOMS: atom_id res chain seq x y z
N MET A 1 -12.14 48.62 -45.46
CA MET A 1 -11.95 47.18 -45.38
C MET A 1 -10.87 46.94 -44.32
N GLU A 2 -11.29 46.75 -43.09
CA GLU A 2 -10.38 46.53 -41.96
C GLU A 2 -10.38 45.01 -41.69
N ASP A 3 -9.20 44.42 -41.85
CA ASP A 3 -8.97 43.01 -41.55
C ASP A 3 -8.91 42.82 -40.01
N GLY A 4 -9.95 42.19 -39.48
CA GLY A 4 -10.01 41.81 -38.08
C GLY A 4 -9.07 40.64 -37.73
N ASP A 5 -7.98 40.99 -37.03
CA ASP A 5 -7.03 40.04 -36.44
C ASP A 5 -7.77 39.20 -35.34
N PHE A 6 -8.26 38.01 -35.70
CA PHE A 6 -8.82 37.02 -34.79
C PHE A 6 -7.66 36.27 -34.11
N ARG A 7 -6.99 36.92 -33.12
CA ARG A 7 -6.12 36.24 -32.19
C ARG A 7 -7.01 35.39 -31.27
N ARG A 8 -6.94 34.08 -31.46
CA ARG A 8 -7.59 33.12 -30.58
C ARG A 8 -7.07 33.34 -29.15
N ARG A 9 -7.95 33.76 -28.23
CA ARG A 9 -7.63 33.80 -26.81
C ARG A 9 -7.36 32.36 -26.36
N PRO A 10 -6.28 32.10 -25.61
CA PRO A 10 -6.06 30.79 -25.05
C PRO A 10 -7.24 30.45 -24.11
N PRO A 11 -7.59 29.16 -23.97
CA PRO A 11 -8.69 28.74 -23.12
C PRO A 11 -8.44 29.14 -21.66
N LEU A 12 -9.50 29.55 -20.96
CA LEU A 12 -9.46 30.13 -19.61
C LEU A 12 -8.80 29.22 -18.54
N TRP A 13 -8.60 27.93 -18.82
CA TRP A 13 -7.92 27.00 -17.90
C TRP A 13 -6.39 27.14 -17.90
N THR A 14 -5.78 27.79 -18.89
CA THR A 14 -4.30 28.00 -18.96
C THR A 14 -3.80 29.06 -17.97
N SER A 15 -4.66 29.77 -17.27
CA SER A 15 -4.28 30.84 -16.31
C SER A 15 -4.23 30.38 -14.85
N TYR A 16 -4.50 29.10 -14.56
CA TYR A 16 -4.54 28.58 -13.18
C TYR A 16 -3.31 27.78 -12.76
N PHE A 17 -2.40 27.46 -13.67
CA PHE A 17 -1.16 26.77 -13.33
C PHE A 17 0.02 27.73 -13.46
N SER A 18 0.72 27.97 -12.35
CA SER A 18 2.05 28.60 -12.42
C SER A 18 3.01 27.65 -13.15
N PRO A 19 4.02 28.15 -13.89
CA PRO A 19 4.99 27.31 -14.59
C PRO A 19 5.83 26.40 -13.68
N GLU A 20 5.64 26.47 -12.36
CA GLU A 20 6.40 25.72 -11.35
C GLU A 20 5.59 24.61 -10.66
N GLU A 21 4.30 24.42 -10.96
CA GLU A 21 3.56 23.25 -10.49
C GLU A 21 3.93 22.04 -11.34
N VAL A 22 5.04 21.42 -11.00
CA VAL A 22 5.34 20.07 -11.49
C VAL A 22 4.26 19.16 -10.95
N CYS A 23 3.32 18.75 -11.79
CA CYS A 23 2.29 17.78 -11.42
C CYS A 23 2.97 16.43 -11.20
N PHE A 24 3.30 16.11 -9.97
CA PHE A 24 3.78 14.79 -9.60
C PHE A 24 2.63 13.80 -9.67
N LEU A 25 2.69 12.85 -10.57
CA LEU A 25 1.74 11.75 -10.64
C LEU A 25 2.05 10.76 -9.51
N THR A 26 1.04 10.40 -8.71
CA THR A 26 1.16 9.25 -7.81
C THR A 26 1.08 7.96 -8.61
N THR A 27 2.05 7.08 -8.46
CA THR A 27 2.08 5.80 -9.17
C THR A 27 2.14 4.62 -8.19
N VAL A 28 1.57 3.49 -8.61
CA VAL A 28 1.59 2.23 -7.86
C VAL A 28 2.12 1.12 -8.78
N HIS A 29 3.17 0.44 -8.34
CA HIS A 29 3.73 -0.72 -9.02
C HIS A 29 3.62 -1.96 -8.14
N THR A 30 2.89 -2.97 -8.59
CA THR A 30 2.85 -4.27 -7.92
C THR A 30 4.11 -5.05 -8.25
N LEU A 31 5.02 -5.19 -7.29
CA LEU A 31 6.24 -5.98 -7.44
C LEU A 31 5.97 -7.48 -7.24
N ALA A 32 5.03 -7.80 -6.36
CA ALA A 32 4.49 -9.13 -6.14
C ALA A 32 3.16 -9.07 -5.41
N SER A 33 2.27 -10.02 -5.67
CA SER A 33 0.99 -10.18 -4.97
C SER A 33 0.63 -11.66 -4.89
N GLY A 34 0.26 -12.14 -3.70
CA GLY A 34 -0.20 -13.49 -3.42
C GLY A 34 0.47 -14.14 -2.22
N SER A 35 0.02 -15.34 -1.86
CA SER A 35 0.46 -16.10 -0.68
C SER A 35 1.95 -16.49 -0.65
N SER A 36 2.69 -16.26 -1.72
CA SER A 36 4.14 -16.46 -1.80
C SER A 36 4.96 -15.19 -1.56
N GLY A 37 4.32 -14.07 -1.37
CA GLY A 37 4.93 -12.79 -1.01
C GLY A 37 4.30 -11.59 -1.69
N ASN A 38 4.11 -10.54 -0.90
CA ASN A 38 3.50 -9.28 -1.27
C ASN A 38 4.54 -8.14 -1.21
N ALA A 39 4.53 -7.26 -2.18
CA ALA A 39 5.31 -6.05 -2.20
C ALA A 39 4.74 -5.07 -3.23
N LEU A 40 4.48 -3.84 -2.83
CA LEU A 40 4.05 -2.74 -3.69
C LEU A 40 5.07 -1.61 -3.60
N LEU A 41 5.27 -0.88 -4.67
CA LEU A 41 6.01 0.37 -4.66
C LEU A 41 5.05 1.51 -5.01
N LEU A 42 4.96 2.49 -4.12
CA LEU A 42 4.23 3.74 -4.37
C LEU A 42 5.24 4.86 -4.56
N SER A 43 4.99 5.75 -5.51
CA SER A 43 5.85 6.92 -5.71
C SER A 43 5.07 8.18 -6.03
N CYS A 44 5.59 9.32 -5.53
CA CYS A 44 5.17 10.67 -5.88
C CYS A 44 6.40 11.57 -5.78
N GLY A 45 6.71 12.31 -6.85
CA GLY A 45 7.95 13.08 -6.90
C GLY A 45 9.18 12.23 -6.65
N GLU A 46 10.01 12.63 -5.68
CA GLU A 46 11.22 11.91 -5.27
C GLU A 46 10.97 10.95 -4.10
N SER A 47 9.72 10.73 -3.72
CA SER A 47 9.35 9.83 -2.62
C SER A 47 8.95 8.45 -3.13
N TYR A 48 9.62 7.42 -2.59
CA TYR A 48 9.42 6.02 -2.94
C TYR A 48 9.12 5.22 -1.68
N ILE A 49 7.89 4.76 -1.55
CA ILE A 49 7.44 3.96 -0.42
C ILE A 49 7.29 2.50 -0.84
N LEU A 50 8.05 1.61 -0.21
CA LEU A 50 7.82 0.17 -0.34
C LEU A 50 6.78 -0.26 0.68
N LEU A 51 5.65 -0.79 0.24
CA LEU A 51 4.63 -1.37 1.09
C LEU A 51 4.75 -2.88 1.04
N ASP A 52 5.04 -3.46 2.20
CA ASP A 52 5.43 -4.84 2.44
C ASP A 52 6.73 -5.28 1.76
N ALA A 53 7.38 -6.26 2.36
CA ALA A 53 8.62 -6.86 1.90
C ALA A 53 8.53 -8.40 1.95
N GLY A 54 7.43 -8.94 1.44
CA GLY A 54 7.12 -10.37 1.49
C GLY A 54 7.90 -11.22 0.50
N ILE A 55 8.62 -10.60 -0.45
CA ILE A 55 9.50 -11.28 -1.39
C ILE A 55 10.97 -11.03 -1.03
N SER A 56 11.88 -11.87 -1.55
CA SER A 56 13.31 -11.73 -1.23
C SER A 56 13.86 -10.33 -1.61
N CYS A 57 14.77 -9.80 -0.79
CA CYS A 57 15.47 -8.54 -1.06
C CYS A 57 16.09 -8.50 -2.47
N ARG A 58 16.54 -9.65 -3.00
CA ARG A 58 17.05 -9.75 -4.38
C ARG A 58 15.96 -9.45 -5.41
N ARG A 59 14.74 -9.96 -5.22
CA ARG A 59 13.60 -9.68 -6.12
C ARG A 59 13.17 -8.22 -6.03
N ILE A 60 13.10 -7.66 -4.80
CA ILE A 60 12.81 -6.23 -4.60
C ILE A 60 13.86 -5.38 -5.34
N THR A 61 15.16 -5.67 -5.13
CA THR A 61 16.24 -4.91 -5.80
C THR A 61 16.15 -5.02 -7.33
N ALA A 62 15.82 -6.18 -7.86
CA ALA A 62 15.66 -6.36 -9.31
C ALA A 62 14.50 -5.52 -9.85
N ALA A 63 13.33 -5.57 -9.20
CA ALA A 63 12.16 -4.80 -9.60
C ALA A 63 12.40 -3.28 -9.51
N LEU A 64 13.07 -2.80 -8.46
CA LEU A 64 13.45 -1.38 -8.36
C LEU A 64 14.36 -0.96 -9.51
N ARG A 65 15.33 -1.80 -9.90
CA ARG A 65 16.23 -1.48 -11.03
C ARG A 65 15.52 -1.43 -12.37
N GLU A 66 14.51 -2.26 -12.60
CA GLU A 66 13.66 -2.19 -13.80
C GLU A 66 12.93 -0.84 -13.88
N LEU A 67 12.67 -0.19 -12.73
CA LEU A 67 12.09 1.14 -12.63
C LEU A 67 13.16 2.26 -12.58
N GLY A 68 14.45 1.93 -12.75
CA GLY A 68 15.54 2.90 -12.70
C GLY A 68 15.94 3.33 -11.28
N LEU A 69 15.52 2.59 -10.25
CA LEU A 69 15.72 2.91 -8.83
C LEU A 69 16.73 1.96 -8.18
N GLU A 70 17.35 2.43 -7.10
CA GLU A 70 18.19 1.64 -6.21
C GLU A 70 17.53 1.47 -4.83
N LEU A 71 18.01 0.54 -4.00
CA LEU A 71 17.50 0.38 -2.62
C LEU A 71 17.63 1.66 -1.78
N GLY A 72 18.67 2.45 -2.05
CA GLY A 72 18.89 3.74 -1.39
C GLY A 72 17.90 4.84 -1.76
N SER A 73 17.11 4.65 -2.82
CA SER A 73 16.05 5.58 -3.21
C SER A 73 14.80 5.46 -2.32
N LEU A 74 14.66 4.37 -1.57
CA LEU A 74 13.48 4.18 -0.72
C LEU A 74 13.43 5.24 0.40
N THR A 75 12.36 5.99 0.43
CA THR A 75 12.03 6.97 1.47
C THR A 75 11.60 6.27 2.75
N ALA A 76 10.77 5.24 2.63
CA ALA A 76 10.25 4.45 3.75
C ALA A 76 9.81 3.06 3.32
N ILE A 77 9.62 2.18 4.31
CA ILE A 77 8.97 0.89 4.17
C ILE A 77 7.74 0.91 5.07
N LEU A 78 6.56 0.62 4.53
CA LEU A 78 5.35 0.41 5.31
C LEU A 78 5.10 -1.10 5.44
N ILE A 79 4.74 -1.57 6.62
CA ILE A 79 4.37 -2.97 6.85
C ILE A 79 2.93 -3.05 7.32
N THR A 80 2.10 -3.79 6.58
CA THR A 80 0.69 -4.01 6.92
C THR A 80 0.54 -4.90 8.13
N HIS A 81 1.26 -6.00 8.17
CA HIS A 81 1.27 -6.97 9.28
C HIS A 81 2.47 -7.91 9.19
N THR A 82 2.59 -8.84 10.14
CA THR A 82 3.82 -9.61 10.36
C THR A 82 3.80 -11.04 9.82
N HIS A 83 2.85 -11.43 8.96
CA HIS A 83 2.89 -12.73 8.28
C HIS A 83 4.10 -12.83 7.35
N ALA A 84 4.58 -14.06 7.14
CA ALA A 84 5.83 -14.31 6.41
C ALA A 84 5.80 -13.76 4.97
N ASP A 85 4.67 -13.84 4.31
CA ASP A 85 4.47 -13.35 2.94
C ASP A 85 4.37 -11.81 2.84
N HIS A 86 4.51 -11.09 3.97
CA HIS A 86 4.63 -9.63 4.04
C HIS A 86 5.99 -9.15 4.55
N ILE A 87 6.78 -10.01 5.23
CA ILE A 87 8.05 -9.59 5.84
C ILE A 87 9.26 -10.48 5.55
N SER A 88 9.15 -11.56 4.77
CA SER A 88 10.24 -12.55 4.58
C SER A 88 11.53 -11.93 4.02
N GLY A 89 11.45 -10.87 3.24
CA GLY A 89 12.60 -10.13 2.71
C GLY A 89 13.12 -9.01 3.63
N LEU A 90 12.32 -8.59 4.61
CA LEU A 90 12.55 -7.36 5.38
C LEU A 90 13.90 -7.37 6.12
N GLN A 91 14.24 -8.47 6.80
CA GLN A 91 15.52 -8.57 7.53
C GLN A 91 16.74 -8.33 6.64
N THR A 92 16.72 -8.89 5.42
CA THR A 92 17.82 -8.72 4.48
C THR A 92 17.80 -7.31 3.87
N LEU A 93 16.63 -6.75 3.65
CA LEU A 93 16.44 -5.41 3.13
C LEU A 93 17.00 -4.37 4.10
N LEU A 94 16.70 -4.48 5.39
CA LEU A 94 17.18 -3.57 6.45
C LEU A 94 18.71 -3.55 6.60
N LYS A 95 19.41 -4.62 6.21
CA LYS A 95 20.88 -4.65 6.18
C LYS A 95 21.48 -3.89 4.99
N ARG A 96 20.65 -3.53 3.99
CA ARG A 96 21.11 -3.01 2.70
C ARG A 96 20.55 -1.63 2.35
N CYS A 97 19.53 -1.16 3.02
CA CYS A 97 19.00 0.19 2.86
C CYS A 97 18.81 0.86 4.22
N ALA A 98 18.77 2.19 4.23
CA ALA A 98 18.62 2.99 5.45
C ALA A 98 17.17 3.45 5.70
N ALA A 99 16.22 3.11 4.83
CA ALA A 99 14.83 3.55 4.93
C ALA A 99 14.19 3.14 6.27
N PRO A 100 13.50 4.03 7.00
CA PRO A 100 12.76 3.70 8.21
C PRO A 100 11.58 2.77 7.87
N VAL A 101 11.11 2.03 8.88
CA VAL A 101 9.97 1.12 8.76
C VAL A 101 8.83 1.64 9.60
N PHE A 102 7.69 1.89 8.98
CA PHE A 102 6.47 2.31 9.65
C PHE A 102 5.45 1.19 9.68
N THR A 103 4.80 1.00 10.81
CA THR A 103 3.73 0.05 11.00
C THR A 103 2.95 0.43 12.28
N THR A 104 1.95 -0.36 12.68
CA THR A 104 1.26 -0.14 13.95
C THR A 104 2.14 -0.52 15.14
N GLU A 105 1.84 0.02 16.33
CA GLU A 105 2.60 -0.27 17.56
C GLU A 105 2.68 -1.78 17.86
N ARG A 106 1.57 -2.51 17.67
CA ARG A 106 1.54 -3.96 17.93
C ARG A 106 2.39 -4.74 16.94
N ALA A 107 2.32 -4.39 15.65
CA ALA A 107 3.15 -5.00 14.62
C ALA A 107 4.64 -4.64 14.81
N ALA A 108 4.95 -3.39 15.20
CA ALA A 108 6.32 -2.97 15.52
C ALA A 108 6.94 -3.78 16.67
N ARG A 109 6.17 -4.01 17.74
CA ARG A 109 6.61 -4.87 18.86
C ARG A 109 6.90 -6.29 18.40
N GLU A 110 6.06 -6.87 17.55
CA GLU A 110 6.29 -8.21 17.00
C GLU A 110 7.50 -8.24 16.07
N LEU A 111 7.67 -7.23 15.21
CA LEU A 111 8.85 -7.10 14.35
C LEU A 111 10.15 -6.98 15.16
N SER A 112 10.17 -6.23 16.25
CA SER A 112 11.36 -6.11 17.10
C SER A 112 11.80 -7.46 17.70
N TRP A 113 10.85 -8.33 18.01
CA TRP A 113 11.13 -9.70 18.45
C TRP A 113 11.66 -10.60 17.33
N ARG A 114 11.05 -10.48 16.13
CA ARG A 114 11.42 -11.33 14.98
C ARG A 114 12.70 -10.89 14.28
N LEU A 115 13.02 -9.60 14.36
CA LEU A 115 14.12 -8.96 13.64
C LEU A 115 15.03 -8.19 14.60
N PRO A 116 15.85 -8.89 15.43
CA PRO A 116 16.77 -8.23 16.36
C PRO A 116 17.68 -7.25 15.63
N GLY A 117 17.79 -6.04 16.16
CA GLY A 117 18.55 -4.92 15.57
C GLY A 117 17.73 -4.03 14.63
N ALA A 118 16.44 -4.30 14.42
CA ALA A 118 15.55 -3.43 13.67
C ALA A 118 14.89 -2.33 14.54
N GLU A 119 14.99 -2.41 15.85
CA GLU A 119 14.25 -1.59 16.83
C GLU A 119 14.43 -0.08 16.60
N THR A 120 15.64 0.34 16.24
CA THR A 120 15.97 1.75 15.97
C THR A 120 15.44 2.27 14.62
N ARG A 121 14.81 1.41 13.86
CA ARG A 121 14.30 1.68 12.52
C ARG A 121 12.78 1.56 12.43
N LEU A 122 12.12 1.13 13.52
CA LEU A 122 10.69 0.92 13.60
C LEU A 122 10.01 2.15 14.20
N ASP A 123 9.13 2.76 13.45
CA ASP A 123 8.28 3.87 13.85
C ASP A 123 6.82 3.41 13.87
N ALA A 124 6.09 3.75 14.94
CA ALA A 124 4.69 3.38 15.10
C ALA A 124 3.75 4.45 14.52
N LEU A 125 2.75 4.00 13.78
CA LEU A 125 1.64 4.81 13.30
C LEU A 125 0.41 4.59 14.19
N ASP A 126 -0.25 5.67 14.57
CA ASP A 126 -1.55 5.63 15.22
C ASP A 126 -2.67 5.53 14.17
N PHE A 127 -3.69 4.72 14.43
CA PHE A 127 -4.83 4.59 13.54
C PHE A 127 -5.59 5.91 13.37
N GLY A 128 -5.97 6.21 12.13
CA GLY A 128 -6.71 7.42 11.76
C GLY A 128 -5.91 8.73 11.84
N ILE A 129 -4.63 8.69 12.24
CA ILE A 129 -3.79 9.88 12.36
C ILE A 129 -2.82 9.94 11.18
N PRO A 130 -2.92 10.95 10.28
CA PRO A 130 -2.02 11.09 9.16
C PRO A 130 -0.61 11.49 9.62
N GLN A 131 0.41 10.80 9.10
CA GLN A 131 1.82 11.12 9.31
C GLN A 131 2.50 11.45 7.98
N SER A 132 3.25 12.55 7.93
CA SER A 132 4.02 12.94 6.75
C SER A 132 5.24 12.03 6.58
N ILE A 133 5.33 11.36 5.43
CA ILE A 133 6.44 10.48 5.04
C ILE A 133 6.82 10.83 3.59
N GLY A 134 7.88 11.59 3.41
CA GLY A 134 8.21 12.18 2.11
C GLY A 134 7.06 13.07 1.60
N GLU A 135 6.65 12.85 0.35
CA GLU A 135 5.54 13.59 -0.29
C GLU A 135 4.14 13.03 0.07
N PHE A 136 4.07 12.01 0.94
CA PHE A 136 2.82 11.38 1.31
C PHE A 136 2.38 11.76 2.72
N ALA A 137 1.07 12.00 2.91
CA ALA A 137 0.41 11.90 4.19
C ALA A 137 -0.15 10.47 4.32
N VAL A 138 0.44 9.67 5.22
CA VAL A 138 0.10 8.26 5.40
C VAL A 138 -0.80 8.09 6.60
N THR A 139 -1.97 7.50 6.40
CA THR A 139 -2.94 7.17 7.44
C THR A 139 -3.11 5.65 7.52
N ALA A 140 -2.80 5.06 8.66
CA ALA A 140 -3.06 3.65 8.92
C ALA A 140 -4.50 3.46 9.43
N PHE A 141 -5.13 2.35 9.06
CA PHE A 141 -6.44 1.94 9.59
C PHE A 141 -6.47 0.42 9.87
N PRO A 142 -7.25 -0.05 10.86
CA PRO A 142 -7.26 -1.46 11.22
C PRO A 142 -7.91 -2.32 10.15
N THR A 143 -7.37 -3.54 9.96
CA THR A 143 -7.99 -4.59 9.13
C THR A 143 -8.46 -5.75 10.01
N SER A 144 -9.48 -6.48 9.55
CA SER A 144 -9.96 -7.68 10.23
C SER A 144 -9.17 -8.90 9.80
N HIS A 145 -7.99 -9.07 10.39
CA HIS A 145 -7.07 -10.16 10.05
C HIS A 145 -6.45 -10.82 11.28
N ASP A 146 -5.98 -12.06 11.15
CA ASP A 146 -5.44 -12.88 12.25
C ASP A 146 -3.96 -12.58 12.58
N ALA A 147 -3.56 -11.30 12.45
CA ALA A 147 -2.23 -10.81 12.81
C ALA A 147 -2.33 -9.62 13.77
N PRO A 148 -1.48 -9.56 14.82
CA PRO A 148 -1.50 -8.47 15.78
C PRO A 148 -1.24 -7.10 15.14
N GLY A 149 -2.22 -6.20 15.24
CA GLY A 149 -2.09 -4.83 14.73
C GLY A 149 -2.07 -4.75 13.21
N SER A 150 -2.71 -5.70 12.52
CA SER A 150 -2.85 -5.63 11.05
C SER A 150 -3.56 -4.35 10.63
N CYS A 151 -3.09 -3.75 9.54
CA CYS A 151 -3.57 -2.47 9.03
C CYS A 151 -3.58 -2.41 7.51
N GLY A 152 -4.45 -1.58 6.99
CA GLY A 152 -4.34 -0.99 5.66
C GLY A 152 -3.81 0.42 5.73
N PHE A 153 -3.60 1.05 4.58
CA PHE A 153 -3.06 2.40 4.49
C PHE A 153 -3.84 3.24 3.46
N ARG A 154 -4.05 4.51 3.82
CA ARG A 154 -4.35 5.56 2.86
C ARG A 154 -3.11 6.44 2.73
N LEU A 155 -2.73 6.75 1.50
CA LEU A 155 -1.58 7.59 1.17
C LEU A 155 -2.07 8.75 0.28
N ASP A 156 -2.15 9.93 0.86
CA ASP A 156 -2.53 11.15 0.14
C ASP A 156 -1.26 11.87 -0.32
N ALA A 157 -1.22 12.26 -1.58
CA ALA A 157 -0.14 13.05 -2.17
C ALA A 157 -0.70 14.04 -3.20
N ALA A 158 0.11 15.00 -3.64
CA ALA A 158 -0.30 15.98 -4.64
C ALA A 158 -0.76 15.35 -5.97
N GLY A 159 -0.27 14.15 -6.29
CA GLY A 159 -0.61 13.40 -7.49
C GLY A 159 -1.82 12.48 -7.37
N GLY A 160 -2.52 12.49 -6.24
CA GLY A 160 -3.70 11.66 -5.98
C GLY A 160 -3.56 10.79 -4.74
N ALA A 161 -4.69 10.32 -4.23
CA ALA A 161 -4.83 9.48 -3.05
C ALA A 161 -4.89 8.00 -3.43
N VAL A 162 -4.12 7.17 -2.71
CA VAL A 162 -4.10 5.71 -2.88
C VAL A 162 -4.54 5.03 -1.59
N GLY A 163 -5.53 4.14 -1.69
CA GLY A 163 -5.93 3.24 -0.61
C GLY A 163 -5.36 1.85 -0.82
N VAL A 164 -4.86 1.22 0.24
CA VAL A 164 -4.39 -0.17 0.21
C VAL A 164 -5.07 -0.95 1.33
N LEU A 165 -5.89 -1.91 0.95
CA LEU A 165 -6.61 -2.81 1.84
C LEU A 165 -6.38 -4.25 1.40
N THR A 166 -5.41 -4.89 2.03
CA THR A 166 -5.06 -6.29 1.82
C THR A 166 -5.24 -7.05 3.13
N ASP A 167 -5.44 -8.35 3.02
CA ASP A 167 -5.56 -9.24 4.18
C ASP A 167 -6.61 -8.77 5.21
N THR A 168 -7.87 -8.91 4.81
CA THR A 168 -9.02 -8.62 5.66
C THR A 168 -10.16 -9.60 5.40
N GLY A 169 -10.78 -10.13 6.43
CA GLY A 169 -11.94 -11.02 6.28
C GLY A 169 -13.22 -10.29 5.83
N TYR A 170 -13.30 -8.99 6.13
CA TYR A 170 -14.36 -8.10 5.67
C TYR A 170 -13.90 -6.64 5.75
N VAL A 171 -14.52 -5.75 4.99
CA VAL A 171 -14.25 -4.31 5.07
C VAL A 171 -14.97 -3.75 6.30
N THR A 172 -14.22 -3.15 7.22
CA THR A 172 -14.80 -2.48 8.39
C THR A 172 -15.36 -1.12 8.01
N ASP A 173 -16.31 -0.58 8.80
CA ASP A 173 -16.85 0.75 8.57
C ASP A 173 -15.74 1.82 8.61
N GLU A 174 -14.78 1.68 9.55
CA GLU A 174 -13.62 2.57 9.65
C GLU A 174 -12.73 2.51 8.40
N ALA A 175 -12.49 1.32 7.84
CA ALA A 175 -11.73 1.18 6.60
C ALA A 175 -12.48 1.81 5.42
N ALA A 176 -13.80 1.63 5.35
CA ALA A 176 -14.63 2.23 4.31
C ALA A 176 -14.60 3.76 4.38
N ASP A 177 -14.78 4.34 5.57
CA ASP A 177 -14.74 5.79 5.79
C ASP A 177 -13.38 6.39 5.39
N ILE A 178 -12.27 5.73 5.78
CA ILE A 178 -10.92 6.22 5.46
C ILE A 178 -10.61 6.08 3.96
N LEU A 179 -11.12 5.07 3.31
CA LEU A 179 -10.90 4.82 1.88
C LEU A 179 -11.85 5.60 0.96
N GLU A 180 -12.85 6.29 1.52
CA GLU A 180 -13.75 7.12 0.73
C GLU A 180 -12.98 8.18 -0.07
N GLY A 181 -13.28 8.28 -1.36
CA GLY A 181 -12.72 9.29 -2.25
C GLY A 181 -11.23 9.11 -2.60
N VAL A 182 -10.65 7.92 -2.45
CA VAL A 182 -9.32 7.65 -3.00
C VAL A 182 -9.40 7.55 -4.54
N ASP A 183 -8.34 8.02 -5.21
CA ASP A 183 -8.27 7.98 -6.68
C ASP A 183 -7.94 6.58 -7.21
N LEU A 184 -7.24 5.77 -6.39
CA LEU A 184 -6.88 4.39 -6.70
C LEU A 184 -6.96 3.53 -5.44
N ALA A 185 -7.61 2.37 -5.53
CA ALA A 185 -7.63 1.37 -4.48
C ALA A 185 -6.88 0.09 -4.91
N VAL A 186 -5.96 -0.35 -4.06
CA VAL A 186 -5.39 -1.70 -4.11
C VAL A 186 -6.18 -2.53 -3.10
N LEU A 187 -7.05 -3.39 -3.60
CA LEU A 187 -8.01 -4.13 -2.80
C LEU A 187 -7.74 -5.64 -2.92
N GLU A 188 -7.78 -6.34 -1.80
CA GLU A 188 -7.76 -7.79 -1.81
C GLU A 188 -8.98 -8.37 -2.54
N ALA A 189 -8.75 -9.37 -3.39
CA ALA A 189 -9.77 -10.23 -3.98
C ALA A 189 -9.20 -11.65 -4.00
N ASN A 190 -9.29 -12.34 -2.84
CA ASN A 190 -8.46 -13.50 -2.56
C ASN A 190 -9.01 -14.79 -3.19
N HIS A 191 -10.31 -14.99 -3.17
CA HIS A 191 -10.90 -16.26 -3.55
C HIS A 191 -12.34 -16.14 -4.08
N ASP A 192 -12.69 -17.04 -4.97
CA ASP A 192 -14.07 -17.37 -5.28
C ASP A 192 -14.60 -18.36 -4.25
N ILE A 193 -15.75 -18.07 -3.64
CA ILE A 193 -16.31 -18.82 -2.50
C ILE A 193 -16.58 -20.28 -2.88
N GLU A 194 -17.18 -20.55 -4.03
CA GLU A 194 -17.54 -21.91 -4.45
C GLU A 194 -16.31 -22.74 -4.83
N THR A 195 -15.36 -22.13 -5.51
CA THR A 195 -14.07 -22.74 -5.83
C THR A 195 -13.28 -23.09 -4.56
N LEU A 196 -13.28 -22.20 -3.56
CA LEU A 196 -12.63 -22.47 -2.27
C LEU A 196 -13.32 -23.61 -1.52
N ARG A 197 -14.67 -23.60 -1.47
CA ARG A 197 -15.46 -24.63 -0.77
C ARG A 197 -15.28 -26.01 -1.40
N SER A 198 -15.28 -26.11 -2.70
CA SER A 198 -15.15 -27.37 -3.46
C SER A 198 -13.70 -27.80 -3.66
N GLY A 199 -12.73 -26.89 -3.51
CA GLY A 199 -11.31 -27.11 -3.77
C GLY A 199 -10.63 -28.09 -2.81
N PRO A 200 -9.36 -28.44 -3.05
CA PRO A 200 -8.66 -29.50 -2.33
C PRO A 200 -8.13 -29.09 -0.94
N TYR A 201 -8.29 -27.83 -0.53
CA TYR A 201 -7.78 -27.35 0.76
C TYR A 201 -8.41 -28.10 1.94
N PRO A 202 -7.65 -28.38 3.01
CA PRO A 202 -8.20 -28.97 4.24
C PRO A 202 -9.30 -28.08 4.83
N TYR A 203 -10.28 -28.71 5.48
CA TYR A 203 -11.45 -28.00 6.03
C TYR A 203 -11.07 -26.83 6.95
N TYR A 204 -10.09 -27.00 7.84
CA TYR A 204 -9.66 -25.96 8.76
C TYR A 204 -9.10 -24.71 8.04
N LEU A 205 -8.40 -24.91 6.91
CA LEU A 205 -7.86 -23.81 6.13
C LEU A 205 -8.98 -23.06 5.40
N LYS A 206 -9.96 -23.78 4.85
CA LYS A 206 -11.17 -23.16 4.26
C LYS A 206 -11.90 -22.30 5.29
N GLN A 207 -12.07 -22.81 6.52
CA GLN A 207 -12.73 -22.06 7.60
C GLN A 207 -11.92 -20.82 8.01
N ARG A 208 -10.59 -20.91 8.05
CA ARG A 208 -9.72 -19.76 8.31
C ARG A 208 -9.87 -18.70 7.21
N ILE A 209 -9.80 -19.10 5.95
CA ILE A 209 -9.91 -18.17 4.81
C ILE A 209 -11.28 -17.48 4.78
N LEU A 210 -12.38 -18.24 4.98
CA LEU A 210 -13.75 -17.73 4.98
C LEU A 210 -14.16 -17.02 6.27
N GLY A 211 -13.31 -17.04 7.31
CA GLY A 211 -13.61 -16.45 8.61
C GLY A 211 -13.52 -14.92 8.59
N ALA A 212 -14.11 -14.28 9.61
CA ALA A 212 -14.07 -12.83 9.75
C ALA A 212 -12.65 -12.24 9.87
N GLN A 213 -11.67 -13.03 10.27
CA GLN A 213 -10.26 -12.65 10.30
C GLN A 213 -9.43 -13.33 9.19
N GLY A 214 -10.11 -13.81 8.15
CA GLY A 214 -9.49 -14.47 7.02
C GLY A 214 -9.18 -13.49 5.90
N HIS A 215 -9.79 -13.75 4.72
CA HIS A 215 -9.52 -13.00 3.51
C HIS A 215 -10.80 -12.63 2.78
N LEU A 216 -10.78 -11.48 2.10
CA LEU A 216 -11.92 -10.94 1.38
C LEU A 216 -12.20 -11.78 0.13
N SER A 217 -13.47 -12.16 -0.07
CA SER A 217 -13.88 -12.87 -1.29
C SER A 217 -13.88 -11.93 -2.50
N ASN A 218 -13.79 -12.50 -3.71
CA ASN A 218 -13.91 -11.73 -4.96
C ASN A 218 -15.24 -10.98 -5.04
N GLU A 219 -16.33 -11.57 -4.51
CA GLU A 219 -17.65 -10.97 -4.51
C GLU A 219 -17.74 -9.77 -3.57
N ASP A 220 -17.19 -9.89 -2.36
CA ASP A 220 -17.19 -8.81 -1.37
C ASP A 220 -16.26 -7.66 -1.81
N ALA A 221 -15.10 -8.00 -2.40
CA ALA A 221 -14.20 -7.02 -3.01
C ALA A 221 -14.90 -6.23 -4.12
N ALA A 222 -15.58 -6.92 -5.04
CA ALA A 222 -16.33 -6.28 -6.13
C ALA A 222 -17.48 -5.41 -5.60
N ARG A 223 -18.15 -5.87 -4.54
CA ARG A 223 -19.25 -5.13 -3.91
C ARG A 223 -18.75 -3.84 -3.25
N PHE A 224 -17.61 -3.89 -2.58
CA PHE A 224 -16.99 -2.70 -2.00
C PHE A 224 -16.48 -1.73 -3.07
N ALA A 225 -15.81 -2.21 -4.12
CA ALA A 225 -15.30 -1.37 -5.21
C ALA A 225 -16.39 -0.69 -6.06
N ALA A 226 -17.66 -1.10 -5.93
CA ALA A 226 -18.78 -0.54 -6.70
C ALA A 226 -19.51 0.62 -5.99
N VAL A 227 -19.10 0.96 -4.76
CA VAL A 227 -19.68 2.04 -3.95
C VAL A 227 -18.79 3.27 -4.04
#